data_439d8a6be3e7a901e4e18435028c94d4
#
_entry.id   439d8a6be3e7a901e4e18435028c94d4
#
_cell.length_a   1.000
_cell.length_b   1.000
_cell.length_c   1.000
_cell.angle_alpha   90.00
_cell.angle_beta   90.00
_cell.angle_gamma   90.00
#
_symmetry.space_group_name_H-M   'P 1'
#
loop_
_entity.id
_entity.type
_entity.pdbx_description
1 polymer ?
#
loop_
_entity_poly.entity_id
_entity_poly.type
_entity_poly.pdbx_seq_one_letter_code
_entity_poly.pdbx_strand_id
1 'polypeptide(L)'
;SPILGIIITIWLSITVQIWKRRESECIQVWRTTNCSQHELILPEYRGKKSVDARTNLIQKKDHISLEARQWITLIPLALFGLLLIAINFVIFTQLSSLIDDSNVKERIKVLLSVIVGLANGVSNNIFKKIFKWMANLVIRFENHPTKSSQEHHLIVKIFIFHFAVNYTNIFYYLFFESNFLVFSVNYVSTMVANDLYYFCQQRLIPWLIHLGKKKQLKVRIERAR
;
A
#
# COMPACT_ATOMS: atom_id res chain seq x y z
N SER A 1 -4.45 -19.46 -19.62
CA SER A 1 -4.15 -20.90 -19.66
C SER A 1 -3.95 -21.40 -18.23
N PRO A 2 -4.69 -22.43 -17.74
CA PRO A 2 -4.56 -22.94 -16.37
C PRO A 2 -3.15 -23.46 -16.07
N ILE A 3 -2.42 -23.93 -17.08
CA ILE A 3 -1.04 -24.38 -16.99
C ILE A 3 -0.12 -23.26 -16.49
N LEU A 4 -0.30 -22.03 -16.99
CA LEU A 4 0.49 -20.86 -16.55
C LEU A 4 0.25 -20.58 -15.06
N GLY A 5 -1.00 -20.68 -14.58
CA GLY A 5 -1.32 -20.51 -13.17
C GLY A 5 -0.61 -21.53 -12.27
N ILE A 6 -0.58 -22.80 -12.68
CA ILE A 6 0.13 -23.86 -11.97
C ILE A 6 1.64 -23.58 -11.91
N ILE A 7 2.25 -23.20 -13.04
CA ILE A 7 3.68 -22.87 -13.10
C ILE A 7 4.02 -21.71 -12.18
N ILE A 8 3.23 -20.64 -12.20
CA ILE A 8 3.43 -19.46 -11.33
C ILE A 8 3.31 -19.85 -9.86
N THR A 9 2.33 -20.67 -9.49
CA THR A 9 2.11 -21.11 -8.10
C THR A 9 3.30 -21.94 -7.60
N ILE A 10 3.81 -22.87 -8.41
CA ILE A 10 4.99 -23.68 -8.07
C ILE A 10 6.22 -22.77 -7.94
N TRP A 11 6.43 -21.88 -8.90
CA TRP A 11 7.56 -20.93 -8.87
C TRP A 11 7.53 -20.03 -7.61
N LEU A 12 6.37 -19.47 -7.26
CA LEU A 12 6.20 -18.67 -6.04
C LEU A 12 6.50 -19.48 -4.78
N SER A 13 6.02 -20.73 -4.70
CA SER A 13 6.26 -21.60 -3.56
C SER A 13 7.74 -21.90 -3.36
N ILE A 14 8.46 -22.19 -4.45
CA ILE A 14 9.90 -22.41 -4.44
C ILE A 14 10.64 -21.12 -4.04
N THR A 15 10.27 -19.99 -4.60
CA THR A 15 10.89 -18.69 -4.29
C THR A 15 10.74 -18.34 -2.81
N VAL A 16 9.55 -18.53 -2.22
CA VAL A 16 9.32 -18.28 -0.78
C VAL A 16 10.18 -19.21 0.09
N GLN A 17 10.34 -20.46 -0.28
CA GLN A 17 11.19 -21.40 0.48
C GLN A 17 12.67 -21.04 0.40
N ILE A 18 13.17 -20.66 -0.78
CA ILE A 18 14.54 -20.18 -0.97
C ILE A 18 14.78 -18.93 -0.15
N TRP A 19 13.82 -17.98 -0.18
CA TRP A 19 13.90 -16.75 0.61
C TRP A 19 13.99 -17.03 2.11
N LYS A 20 13.13 -17.89 2.66
CA LYS A 20 13.15 -18.28 4.08
C LYS A 20 14.48 -18.90 4.50
N ARG A 21 15.09 -19.73 3.63
CA ARG A 21 16.42 -20.29 3.89
C ARG A 21 17.48 -19.19 3.96
N ARG A 22 17.50 -18.29 2.99
CA ARG A 22 18.44 -17.16 2.98
C ARG A 22 18.26 -16.24 4.19
N GLU A 23 17.03 -15.96 4.56
CA GLU A 23 16.72 -15.18 5.74
C GLU A 23 17.26 -15.86 7.01
N SER A 24 17.05 -17.17 7.17
CA SER A 24 17.60 -17.91 8.33
C SER A 24 19.13 -17.95 8.36
N GLU A 25 19.80 -18.09 7.21
CA GLU A 25 21.25 -17.99 7.09
C GLU A 25 21.74 -16.58 7.52
N CYS A 26 21.11 -15.52 7.05
CA CYS A 26 21.44 -14.15 7.45
C CYS A 26 21.24 -13.92 8.95
N ILE A 27 20.14 -14.41 9.52
CA ILE A 27 19.84 -14.32 10.96
C ILE A 27 20.94 -15.00 11.78
N GLN A 28 21.43 -16.17 11.34
CA GLN A 28 22.51 -16.89 12.03
C GLN A 28 23.85 -16.16 11.90
N VAL A 29 24.22 -15.71 10.67
CA VAL A 29 25.48 -15.00 10.41
C VAL A 29 25.54 -13.69 11.20
N TRP A 30 24.44 -12.95 11.25
CA TRP A 30 24.37 -11.67 11.95
C TRP A 30 24.02 -11.80 13.44
N ARG A 31 23.78 -13.03 13.91
CA ARG A 31 23.38 -13.33 15.31
C ARG A 31 22.17 -12.52 15.77
N THR A 32 21.20 -12.31 14.88
CA THR A 32 20.01 -11.49 15.15
C THR A 32 18.81 -12.31 15.63
N THR A 33 19.00 -13.56 16.01
CA THR A 33 17.95 -14.50 16.47
C THR A 33 17.05 -13.96 17.58
N ASN A 34 17.55 -13.07 18.42
CA ASN A 34 16.81 -12.50 19.57
C ASN A 34 16.66 -10.98 19.49
N CYS A 35 16.92 -10.36 18.34
CA CYS A 35 16.82 -8.89 18.20
C CYS A 35 15.42 -8.35 18.52
N SER A 36 14.37 -9.09 18.20
CA SER A 36 13.00 -8.67 18.52
C SER A 36 12.70 -8.66 20.04
N GLN A 37 13.42 -9.45 20.84
CA GLN A 37 13.25 -9.48 22.28
C GLN A 37 13.96 -8.31 23.00
N HIS A 38 14.94 -7.69 22.33
CA HIS A 38 15.72 -6.56 22.84
C HIS A 38 15.32 -5.23 22.19
N GLU A 39 14.20 -5.20 21.49
CA GLU A 39 13.71 -3.97 20.86
C GLU A 39 13.34 -2.94 21.94
N LEU A 40 13.87 -1.73 21.79
CA LEU A 40 13.60 -0.64 22.72
C LEU A 40 12.12 -0.22 22.67
N ILE A 41 11.56 0.02 23.84
CA ILE A 41 10.20 0.55 23.96
C ILE A 41 10.18 1.96 23.37
N LEU A 42 9.18 2.23 22.53
CA LEU A 42 8.99 3.54 21.92
C LEU A 42 8.90 4.64 23.00
N PRO A 43 9.59 5.79 22.83
CA PRO A 43 9.50 6.90 23.79
C PRO A 43 8.07 7.46 23.90
N GLU A 44 7.29 7.35 22.82
CA GLU A 44 5.88 7.78 22.77
C GLU A 44 4.91 6.81 23.44
N TYR A 45 5.36 5.61 23.81
CA TYR A 45 4.53 4.60 24.46
C TYR A 45 4.00 5.08 25.80
N ARG A 46 2.69 5.16 25.93
CA ARG A 46 1.99 5.61 27.14
C ARG A 46 1.57 4.39 27.97
N GLY A 47 2.27 4.14 29.07
CA GLY A 47 1.94 3.04 30.00
C GLY A 47 2.31 3.42 31.42
N LYS A 48 1.58 2.85 32.38
CA LYS A 48 1.94 2.97 33.82
C LYS A 48 3.10 2.04 34.08
N LYS A 49 4.04 2.50 34.93
CA LYS A 49 5.15 1.67 35.42
C LYS A 49 4.54 0.59 36.33
N SER A 50 4.72 -0.66 35.99
CA SER A 50 4.39 -1.81 36.83
C SER A 50 5.63 -2.68 36.99
N VAL A 51 5.79 -3.28 38.15
CA VAL A 51 6.86 -4.27 38.43
C VAL A 51 6.37 -5.63 37.93
N ASP A 52 7.12 -6.24 37.02
CA ASP A 52 6.83 -7.60 36.58
C ASP A 52 7.17 -8.57 37.70
N ALA A 53 6.18 -9.34 38.18
CA ALA A 53 6.33 -10.26 39.27
C ALA A 53 7.34 -11.41 39.01
N ARG A 54 7.67 -11.67 37.73
CA ARG A 54 8.62 -12.74 37.35
C ARG A 54 10.07 -12.23 37.28
N THR A 55 10.28 -11.03 36.79
CA THR A 55 11.61 -10.49 36.51
C THR A 55 12.05 -9.40 37.47
N ASN A 56 11.16 -8.93 38.35
CA ASN A 56 11.33 -7.73 39.20
C ASN A 56 11.78 -6.47 38.45
N LEU A 57 11.61 -6.44 37.12
CA LEU A 57 11.93 -5.28 36.28
C LEU A 57 10.72 -4.35 36.16
N ILE A 58 11.01 -3.06 36.18
CA ILE A 58 9.98 -2.04 35.95
C ILE A 58 9.64 -2.03 34.44
N GLN A 59 8.44 -2.52 34.13
CA GLN A 59 7.91 -2.47 32.76
C GLN A 59 6.79 -1.43 32.68
N LYS A 60 6.68 -0.74 31.53
CA LYS A 60 5.52 0.09 31.23
C LYS A 60 4.40 -0.81 30.68
N LYS A 61 3.28 -0.93 31.39
CA LYS A 61 2.11 -1.70 30.99
C LYS A 61 0.93 -0.75 30.74
N ASP A 62 0.25 -0.94 29.63
CA ASP A 62 -0.96 -0.13 29.34
C ASP A 62 -2.16 -0.61 30.16
N HIS A 63 -3.06 0.31 30.47
CA HIS A 63 -4.29 0.02 31.23
C HIS A 63 -5.32 -0.71 30.37
N ILE A 64 -5.37 -0.40 29.06
CA ILE A 64 -6.25 -1.04 28.10
C ILE A 64 -5.37 -2.00 27.27
N SER A 65 -5.85 -3.24 27.08
CA SER A 65 -5.12 -4.20 26.26
C SER A 65 -4.93 -3.67 24.84
N LEU A 66 -3.77 -3.91 24.27
CA LEU A 66 -3.45 -3.53 22.88
C LEU A 66 -4.50 -4.05 21.90
N GLU A 67 -4.96 -5.29 22.11
CA GLU A 67 -5.99 -5.94 21.31
C GLU A 67 -7.32 -5.16 21.31
N ALA A 68 -7.77 -4.72 22.50
CA ALA A 68 -9.01 -3.93 22.58
C ALA A 68 -8.89 -2.61 21.83
N ARG A 69 -7.74 -1.92 21.91
CA ARG A 69 -7.51 -0.69 21.13
C ARG A 69 -7.50 -0.96 19.63
N GLN A 70 -6.88 -2.06 19.21
CA GLN A 70 -6.85 -2.45 17.79
C GLN A 70 -8.26 -2.70 17.25
N TRP A 71 -9.13 -3.36 17.98
CA TRP A 71 -10.53 -3.56 17.57
C TRP A 71 -11.31 -2.25 17.48
N ILE A 72 -11.15 -1.37 18.47
CA ILE A 72 -11.83 -0.05 18.49
C ILE A 72 -11.40 0.81 17.30
N THR A 73 -10.14 0.76 16.90
CA THR A 73 -9.59 1.55 15.79
C THR A 73 -9.81 0.89 14.43
N LEU A 74 -9.95 -0.44 14.38
CA LEU A 74 -10.15 -1.19 13.16
C LEU A 74 -11.50 -0.84 12.51
N ILE A 75 -12.57 -0.74 13.30
CA ILE A 75 -13.92 -0.49 12.78
C ILE A 75 -14.00 0.85 12.01
N PRO A 76 -13.63 2.00 12.60
CA PRO A 76 -13.71 3.27 11.87
C PRO A 76 -12.76 3.31 10.67
N LEU A 77 -11.58 2.67 10.77
CA LEU A 77 -10.66 2.59 9.65
C LEU A 77 -11.21 1.73 8.51
N ALA A 78 -11.87 0.60 8.82
CA ALA A 78 -12.52 -0.27 7.84
C ALA A 78 -13.68 0.44 7.15
N LEU A 79 -14.54 1.15 7.90
CA LEU A 79 -15.63 1.94 7.34
C LEU A 79 -15.11 3.04 6.42
N PHE A 80 -14.04 3.74 6.83
CA PHE A 80 -13.39 4.73 5.99
C PHE A 80 -12.80 4.11 4.71
N GLY A 81 -12.16 2.95 4.83
CA GLY A 81 -11.65 2.20 3.68
C GLY A 81 -12.76 1.78 2.71
N LEU A 82 -13.87 1.26 3.22
CA LEU A 82 -15.03 0.90 2.41
C LEU A 82 -15.63 2.12 1.70
N LEU A 83 -15.71 3.27 2.38
CA LEU A 83 -16.16 4.52 1.77
C LEU A 83 -15.26 4.93 0.59
N LEU A 84 -13.94 4.87 0.76
CA LEU A 84 -12.99 5.19 -0.31
C LEU A 84 -13.11 4.22 -1.50
N ILE A 85 -13.30 2.93 -1.24
CA ILE A 85 -13.52 1.92 -2.27
C ILE A 85 -14.82 2.21 -3.03
N ALA A 86 -15.90 2.52 -2.32
CA ALA A 86 -17.18 2.86 -2.93
C ALA A 86 -17.08 4.11 -3.83
N ILE A 87 -16.42 5.16 -3.36
CA ILE A 87 -16.18 6.38 -4.17
C ILE A 87 -15.36 6.05 -5.41
N ASN A 88 -14.28 5.27 -5.24
CA ASN A 88 -13.44 4.86 -6.37
C ASN A 88 -14.22 4.04 -7.38
N PHE A 89 -15.09 3.14 -6.92
CA PHE A 89 -15.95 2.33 -7.76
C PHE A 89 -16.97 3.18 -8.54
N VAL A 90 -17.60 4.16 -7.89
CA VAL A 90 -18.51 5.10 -8.57
C VAL A 90 -17.79 5.92 -9.64
N ILE A 91 -16.60 6.45 -9.34
CA ILE A 91 -15.78 7.15 -10.33
C ILE A 91 -15.47 6.25 -11.53
N PHE A 92 -15.09 5.01 -11.25
CA PHE A 92 -14.78 4.04 -12.29
C PHE A 92 -16.01 3.72 -13.16
N THR A 93 -17.19 3.46 -12.58
CA THR A 93 -18.42 3.17 -13.32
C THR A 93 -18.89 4.35 -14.16
N GLN A 94 -18.78 5.58 -13.65
CA GLN A 94 -19.10 6.79 -14.42
C GLN A 94 -18.15 6.99 -15.60
N LEU A 95 -16.86 6.73 -15.42
CA LEU A 95 -15.88 6.81 -16.51
C LEU A 95 -16.10 5.71 -17.56
N SER A 96 -16.47 4.50 -17.15
CA SER A 96 -16.75 3.40 -18.09
C SER A 96 -18.05 3.62 -18.87
N SER A 97 -19.10 4.20 -18.26
CA SER A 97 -20.35 4.50 -18.96
C SER A 97 -20.18 5.50 -20.11
N LEU A 98 -19.19 6.40 -20.03
CA LEU A 98 -18.84 7.31 -21.13
C LEU A 98 -18.33 6.56 -22.37
N ILE A 99 -17.85 5.33 -22.23
CA ILE A 99 -17.38 4.50 -23.34
C ILE A 99 -18.58 3.86 -24.05
N ASP A 100 -19.60 3.42 -23.28
CA ASP A 100 -20.75 2.71 -23.81
C ASP A 100 -21.74 3.64 -24.53
N ASP A 101 -21.92 4.87 -24.07
CA ASP A 101 -22.83 5.87 -24.66
C ASP A 101 -22.35 6.42 -26.02
N SER A 102 -21.08 6.21 -26.37
CA SER A 102 -20.56 6.73 -27.63
C SER A 102 -20.88 5.78 -28.79
N ASN A 103 -21.68 6.23 -29.76
CA ASN A 103 -21.85 5.64 -31.11
C ASN A 103 -20.54 5.64 -31.92
N VAL A 104 -19.43 5.31 -31.30
CA VAL A 104 -18.08 5.51 -31.80
C VAL A 104 -17.53 4.20 -32.35
N LYS A 105 -16.77 4.28 -33.44
CA LYS A 105 -16.07 3.14 -34.06
C LYS A 105 -15.23 2.38 -33.02
N GLU A 106 -15.16 1.06 -33.13
CA GLU A 106 -14.46 0.17 -32.18
C GLU A 106 -13.03 0.63 -31.81
N ARG A 107 -12.28 1.20 -32.76
CA ARG A 107 -10.92 1.72 -32.50
C ARG A 107 -10.89 2.85 -31.46
N ILE A 108 -11.93 3.70 -31.47
CA ILE A 108 -12.00 4.81 -30.52
C ILE A 108 -12.45 4.29 -29.15
N LYS A 109 -13.30 3.26 -29.08
CA LYS A 109 -13.66 2.59 -27.82
C LYS A 109 -12.42 2.01 -27.12
N VAL A 110 -11.51 1.37 -27.86
CA VAL A 110 -10.25 0.87 -27.31
C VAL A 110 -9.39 2.01 -26.76
N LEU A 111 -9.29 3.12 -27.48
CA LEU A 111 -8.51 4.28 -27.04
C LEU A 111 -9.11 4.95 -25.79
N LEU A 112 -10.44 5.07 -25.74
CA LEU A 112 -11.14 5.51 -24.53
C LEU A 112 -10.90 4.57 -23.35
N SER A 113 -10.94 3.26 -23.55
CA SER A 113 -10.66 2.26 -22.51
C SER A 113 -9.26 2.42 -21.93
N VAL A 114 -8.26 2.74 -22.76
CA VAL A 114 -6.90 3.07 -22.29
C VAL A 114 -6.91 4.29 -21.38
N ILE A 115 -7.58 5.36 -21.80
CA ILE A 115 -7.67 6.62 -21.03
C ILE A 115 -8.36 6.37 -19.68
N VAL A 116 -9.47 5.64 -19.68
CA VAL A 116 -10.20 5.27 -18.46
C VAL A 116 -9.33 4.43 -17.54
N GLY A 117 -8.60 3.44 -18.06
CA GLY A 117 -7.66 2.62 -17.29
C GLY A 117 -6.53 3.45 -16.67
N LEU A 118 -5.96 4.39 -17.40
CA LEU A 118 -4.95 5.32 -16.88
C LEU A 118 -5.52 6.21 -15.78
N ALA A 119 -6.70 6.80 -15.98
CA ALA A 119 -7.37 7.64 -15.00
C ALA A 119 -7.69 6.84 -13.71
N ASN A 120 -8.16 5.60 -13.85
CA ASN A 120 -8.42 4.71 -12.74
C ASN A 120 -7.13 4.36 -11.97
N GLY A 121 -6.02 4.09 -12.65
CA GLY A 121 -4.72 3.84 -12.01
C GLY A 121 -4.24 5.04 -11.19
N VAL A 122 -4.42 6.26 -11.69
CA VAL A 122 -4.09 7.50 -10.95
C VAL A 122 -5.01 7.66 -9.74
N SER A 123 -6.32 7.47 -9.90
CA SER A 123 -7.31 7.52 -8.83
C SER A 123 -6.97 6.53 -7.70
N ASN A 124 -6.69 5.28 -8.05
CA ASN A 124 -6.27 4.24 -7.09
C ASN A 124 -5.07 4.69 -6.26
N ASN A 125 -4.07 5.31 -6.86
CA ASN A 125 -2.88 5.77 -6.15
C ASN A 125 -3.17 6.94 -5.20
N ILE A 126 -4.11 7.83 -5.55
CA ILE A 126 -4.57 8.90 -4.67
C ILE A 126 -5.27 8.30 -3.45
N PHE A 127 -6.22 7.37 -3.64
CA PHE A 127 -6.92 6.73 -2.53
C PHE A 127 -6.00 5.92 -1.62
N LYS A 128 -5.00 5.22 -2.17
CA LYS A 128 -3.96 4.54 -1.40
C LYS A 128 -3.17 5.50 -0.50
N LYS A 129 -2.85 6.69 -0.98
CA LYS A 129 -2.16 7.72 -0.16
C LYS A 129 -3.05 8.26 0.95
N ILE A 130 -4.30 8.55 0.64
CA ILE A 130 -5.28 9.04 1.62
C ILE A 130 -5.48 8.00 2.73
N PHE A 131 -5.68 6.72 2.35
CA PHE A 131 -5.82 5.64 3.32
C PHE A 131 -4.55 5.45 4.17
N LYS A 132 -3.37 5.47 3.57
CA LYS A 132 -2.09 5.37 4.30
C LYS A 132 -1.94 6.49 5.32
N TRP A 133 -2.34 7.72 4.97
CA TRP A 133 -2.32 8.84 5.90
C TRP A 133 -3.25 8.59 7.10
N MET A 134 -4.49 8.16 6.87
CA MET A 134 -5.43 7.79 7.94
C MET A 134 -4.92 6.61 8.78
N ALA A 135 -4.40 5.56 8.16
CA ALA A 135 -3.83 4.42 8.86
C ALA A 135 -2.68 4.82 9.78
N ASN A 136 -1.81 5.75 9.36
CA ASN A 136 -0.73 6.29 10.19
C ASN A 136 -1.25 7.08 11.40
N LEU A 137 -2.36 7.80 11.27
CA LEU A 137 -3.00 8.47 12.41
C LEU A 137 -3.56 7.45 13.40
N VAL A 138 -4.29 6.47 12.89
CA VAL A 138 -4.93 5.43 13.70
C VAL A 138 -3.90 4.61 14.47
N ILE A 139 -2.78 4.22 13.86
CA ILE A 139 -1.74 3.40 14.50
C ILE A 139 -1.11 4.11 15.71
N ARG A 140 -1.02 5.45 15.69
CA ARG A 140 -0.54 6.24 16.84
C ARG A 140 -1.49 6.17 18.04
N PHE A 141 -2.80 6.03 17.80
CA PHE A 141 -3.78 5.84 18.87
C PHE A 141 -3.74 4.44 19.49
N GLU A 142 -3.26 3.45 18.75
CA GLU A 142 -3.16 2.06 19.23
C GLU A 142 -2.10 1.87 20.32
N ASN A 143 -1.14 2.78 20.42
CA ASN A 143 -0.12 2.80 21.48
C ASN A 143 0.72 1.52 21.51
N HIS A 144 1.37 1.19 20.38
CA HIS A 144 2.25 0.03 20.28
C HIS A 144 3.50 0.18 21.15
N PRO A 145 3.95 -0.88 21.85
CA PRO A 145 5.14 -0.82 22.71
C PRO A 145 6.44 -0.72 21.90
N THR A 146 6.50 -1.37 20.73
CA THR A 146 7.70 -1.42 19.91
C THR A 146 7.44 -0.93 18.51
N LYS A 147 8.49 -0.45 17.85
CA LYS A 147 8.42 0.05 16.48
C LYS A 147 8.07 -1.05 15.47
N SER A 148 8.63 -2.24 15.68
CA SER A 148 8.36 -3.41 14.84
C SER A 148 6.90 -3.82 14.89
N SER A 149 6.30 -3.87 16.09
CA SER A 149 4.86 -4.13 16.25
C SER A 149 4.01 -3.08 15.53
N GLN A 150 4.35 -1.81 15.69
CA GLN A 150 3.66 -0.71 15.03
C GLN A 150 3.70 -0.81 13.50
N GLU A 151 4.89 -1.06 12.94
CA GLU A 151 5.09 -1.21 11.50
C GLU A 151 4.36 -2.43 10.94
N HIS A 152 4.41 -3.56 11.66
CA HIS A 152 3.71 -4.79 11.24
C HIS A 152 2.20 -4.56 11.10
N HIS A 153 1.54 -4.01 12.12
CA HIS A 153 0.11 -3.73 12.09
C HIS A 153 -0.25 -2.68 11.03
N LEU A 154 0.60 -1.68 10.81
CA LEU A 154 0.42 -0.71 9.74
C LEU A 154 0.46 -1.35 8.36
N ILE A 155 1.46 -2.21 8.11
CA ILE A 155 1.64 -2.90 6.83
C ILE A 155 0.42 -3.78 6.53
N VAL A 156 -0.07 -4.56 7.49
CA VAL A 156 -1.23 -5.43 7.31
C VAL A 156 -2.48 -4.61 6.92
N LYS A 157 -2.76 -3.50 7.62
CA LYS A 157 -3.89 -2.63 7.31
C LYS A 157 -3.81 -2.02 5.90
N ILE A 158 -2.63 -1.51 5.55
CA ILE A 158 -2.38 -0.95 4.21
C ILE A 158 -2.50 -2.03 3.14
N PHE A 159 -1.97 -3.22 3.38
CA PHE A 159 -2.02 -4.32 2.42
C PHE A 159 -3.46 -4.75 2.10
N ILE A 160 -4.30 -4.94 3.11
CA ILE A 160 -5.71 -5.31 2.92
C ILE A 160 -6.44 -4.27 2.07
N PHE A 161 -6.23 -2.97 2.36
CA PHE A 161 -6.85 -1.90 1.58
C PHE A 161 -6.33 -1.85 0.15
N HIS A 162 -5.01 -1.97 -0.06
CA HIS A 162 -4.41 -1.98 -1.40
C HIS A 162 -4.92 -3.18 -2.22
N PHE A 163 -5.04 -4.34 -1.59
CA PHE A 163 -5.63 -5.52 -2.21
C PHE A 163 -7.06 -5.21 -2.65
N ALA A 164 -7.92 -4.76 -1.74
CA ALA A 164 -9.30 -4.45 -2.04
C ALA A 164 -9.45 -3.45 -3.21
N VAL A 165 -8.74 -2.31 -3.16
CA VAL A 165 -8.81 -1.28 -4.21
C VAL A 165 -8.35 -1.80 -5.57
N ASN A 166 -7.28 -2.60 -5.61
CA ASN A 166 -6.76 -3.11 -6.88
C ASN A 166 -7.68 -4.15 -7.51
N TYR A 167 -8.33 -4.99 -6.69
CA TYR A 167 -9.12 -6.11 -7.19
C TYR A 167 -10.60 -5.78 -7.36
N THR A 168 -11.12 -4.70 -6.80
CA THR A 168 -12.54 -4.30 -6.93
C THR A 168 -12.97 -4.24 -8.40
N ASN A 169 -12.18 -3.61 -9.25
CA ASN A 169 -12.50 -3.46 -10.67
C ASN A 169 -12.43 -4.78 -11.43
N ILE A 170 -11.49 -5.66 -11.04
CA ILE A 170 -11.35 -7.00 -11.63
C ILE A 170 -12.60 -7.82 -11.32
N PHE A 171 -13.07 -7.80 -10.07
CA PHE A 171 -14.30 -8.50 -9.68
C PHE A 171 -15.53 -7.97 -10.41
N TYR A 172 -15.61 -6.63 -10.58
CA TYR A 172 -16.71 -6.03 -11.35
C TYR A 172 -16.77 -6.57 -12.78
N TYR A 173 -15.67 -6.53 -13.52
CA TYR A 173 -15.63 -7.06 -14.88
C TYR A 173 -15.87 -8.57 -14.96
N LEU A 174 -15.37 -9.32 -13.99
CA LEU A 174 -15.51 -10.77 -13.98
C LEU A 174 -16.98 -11.21 -13.80
N PHE A 175 -17.74 -10.50 -12.97
CA PHE A 175 -19.09 -10.92 -12.58
C PHE A 175 -20.21 -10.16 -13.30
N PHE A 176 -19.97 -8.94 -13.76
CA PHE A 176 -21.01 -8.07 -14.29
C PHE A 176 -20.84 -7.74 -15.78
N GLU A 177 -19.65 -7.81 -16.32
CA GLU A 177 -19.38 -7.41 -17.68
C GLU A 177 -18.77 -8.55 -18.50
N SER A 178 -19.39 -8.88 -19.64
CA SER A 178 -18.99 -10.01 -20.50
C SER A 178 -17.92 -9.67 -21.54
N ASN A 179 -17.53 -8.38 -21.67
CA ASN A 179 -16.61 -7.94 -22.71
C ASN A 179 -15.14 -8.05 -22.27
N PHE A 180 -14.56 -9.24 -22.52
CA PHE A 180 -13.20 -9.58 -22.13
C PHE A 180 -12.12 -8.66 -22.75
N LEU A 181 -12.36 -8.11 -23.95
CA LEU A 181 -11.39 -7.25 -24.62
C LEU A 181 -11.28 -5.90 -23.89
N VAL A 182 -12.41 -5.25 -23.59
CA VAL A 182 -12.43 -3.99 -22.83
C VAL A 182 -11.83 -4.18 -21.46
N PHE A 183 -12.15 -5.29 -20.79
CA PHE A 183 -11.54 -5.65 -19.51
C PHE A 183 -10.01 -5.73 -19.60
N SER A 184 -9.48 -6.50 -20.54
CA SER A 184 -8.05 -6.74 -20.65
C SER A 184 -7.27 -5.44 -20.95
N VAL A 185 -7.79 -4.59 -21.83
CA VAL A 185 -7.20 -3.28 -22.15
C VAL A 185 -7.20 -2.35 -20.93
N ASN A 186 -8.32 -2.26 -20.23
CA ASN A 186 -8.44 -1.43 -19.03
C ASN A 186 -7.53 -1.90 -17.91
N TYR A 187 -7.44 -3.21 -17.69
CA TYR A 187 -6.56 -3.80 -16.69
C TYR A 187 -5.09 -3.53 -16.97
N VAL A 188 -4.63 -3.76 -18.20
CA VAL A 188 -3.26 -3.48 -18.62
C VAL A 188 -2.94 -1.99 -18.48
N SER A 189 -3.87 -1.12 -18.90
CA SER A 189 -3.70 0.33 -18.78
C SER A 189 -3.59 0.78 -17.32
N THR A 190 -4.38 0.21 -16.42
CA THR A 190 -4.31 0.46 -14.97
C THR A 190 -2.97 0.01 -14.38
N MET A 191 -2.44 -1.16 -14.80
CA MET A 191 -1.13 -1.64 -14.40
C MET A 191 -0.01 -0.69 -14.86
N VAL A 192 -0.03 -0.31 -16.13
CA VAL A 192 0.93 0.67 -16.70
C VAL A 192 0.87 2.00 -15.96
N ALA A 193 -0.33 2.49 -15.63
CA ALA A 193 -0.50 3.72 -14.86
C ALA A 193 0.12 3.63 -13.46
N ASN A 194 -0.04 2.49 -12.78
CA ASN A 194 0.59 2.26 -11.49
C ASN A 194 2.12 2.27 -11.59
N ASP A 195 2.69 1.59 -12.59
CA ASP A 195 4.14 1.53 -12.78
C ASP A 195 4.71 2.91 -13.16
N LEU A 196 4.04 3.64 -14.04
CA LEU A 196 4.41 5.02 -14.39
C LEU A 196 4.36 5.94 -13.16
N TYR A 197 3.34 5.80 -12.33
CA TYR A 197 3.22 6.58 -11.10
C TYR A 197 4.40 6.32 -10.15
N TYR A 198 4.77 5.05 -9.90
CA TYR A 198 5.91 4.71 -9.07
C TYR A 198 7.23 5.17 -9.67
N PHE A 199 7.40 5.04 -10.99
CA PHE A 199 8.56 5.57 -11.70
C PHE A 199 8.70 7.09 -11.54
N CYS A 200 7.61 7.82 -11.74
CA CYS A 200 7.59 9.27 -11.54
C CYS A 200 7.95 9.65 -10.10
N GLN A 201 7.38 8.97 -9.13
CA GLN A 201 7.60 9.26 -7.72
C GLN A 201 9.03 8.93 -7.27
N GLN A 202 9.59 7.81 -7.71
CA GLN A 202 10.89 7.33 -7.23
C GLN A 202 12.07 7.87 -8.02
N ARG A 203 11.89 8.20 -9.29
CA ARG A 203 12.98 8.62 -10.18
C ARG A 203 12.83 10.04 -10.66
N LEU A 204 11.69 10.39 -11.23
CA LEU A 204 11.51 11.65 -11.93
C LEU A 204 11.41 12.83 -10.96
N ILE A 205 10.63 12.70 -9.89
CA ILE A 205 10.50 13.78 -8.88
C ILE A 205 11.82 14.08 -8.17
N PRO A 206 12.58 13.11 -7.62
CA PRO A 206 13.88 13.41 -7.00
C PRO A 206 14.88 14.01 -7.98
N TRP A 207 14.88 13.55 -9.24
CA TRP A 207 15.74 14.10 -10.30
C TRP A 207 15.41 15.57 -10.58
N LEU A 208 14.12 15.92 -10.74
CA LEU A 208 13.69 17.31 -10.92
C LEU A 208 14.06 18.21 -9.73
N ILE A 209 13.86 17.71 -8.51
CA ILE A 209 14.25 18.45 -7.29
C ILE A 209 15.75 18.69 -7.26
N HIS A 210 16.55 17.69 -7.64
CA HIS A 210 18.01 17.81 -7.72
C HIS A 210 18.44 18.87 -8.76
N LEU A 211 17.81 18.85 -9.94
CA LEU A 211 18.07 19.87 -10.97
C LEU A 211 17.70 21.29 -10.48
N GLY A 212 16.56 21.44 -9.81
CA GLY A 212 16.14 22.72 -9.21
C GLY A 212 17.12 23.24 -8.17
N LYS A 213 17.59 22.37 -7.27
CA LYS A 213 18.61 22.72 -6.26
C LYS A 213 19.94 23.13 -6.90
N LYS A 214 20.39 22.39 -7.93
CA LYS A 214 21.62 22.71 -8.67
C LYS A 214 21.54 24.10 -9.34
N LYS A 215 20.39 24.43 -9.93
CA LYS A 215 20.16 25.75 -10.54
C LYS A 215 20.18 26.87 -9.49
N GLN A 216 19.52 26.67 -8.34
CA GLN A 216 19.52 27.64 -7.24
C GLN A 216 20.94 27.85 -6.67
N LEU A 217 21.72 26.77 -6.56
CA LEU A 217 23.11 26.88 -6.08
C LEU A 217 23.97 27.70 -7.02
N LYS A 218 23.87 27.51 -8.33
CA LYS A 218 24.56 28.32 -9.34
C LYS A 218 24.24 29.80 -9.20
N VAL A 219 22.94 30.16 -9.11
CA VAL A 219 22.49 31.54 -8.94
C VAL A 219 23.02 32.17 -7.64
N ARG A 220 23.10 31.39 -6.56
CA ARG A 220 23.68 31.89 -5.29
C ARG A 220 25.18 32.16 -5.39
N ILE A 221 25.92 31.30 -6.08
CA ILE A 221 27.36 31.48 -6.30
C ILE A 221 27.63 32.70 -7.18
N GLU A 222 26.85 32.93 -8.22
CA GLU A 222 26.97 34.12 -9.10
C GLU A 222 26.66 35.42 -8.37
N ARG A 223 25.72 35.41 -7.41
CA ARG A 223 25.43 36.61 -6.58
C ARG A 223 26.45 36.87 -5.50
N ALA A 224 27.26 35.89 -5.12
CA ALA A 224 28.31 36.02 -4.10
C ALA A 224 29.68 36.41 -4.67
N ARG A 225 29.79 36.41 -6.02
CA ARG A 225 30.93 36.94 -6.77
C ARG A 225 30.72 38.41 -7.14
#